data_697f9fed6dcc1e7934f9eb417f2c2322
#
_entry.id   697f9fed6dcc1e7934f9eb417f2c2322
#
_cell.length_a   1.000
_cell.length_b   1.000
_cell.length_c   1.000
_cell.angle_alpha   90.00
_cell.angle_beta   90.00
_cell.angle_gamma   90.00
#
_symmetry.space_group_name_H-M   'P 1'
#
loop_
_entity.id
_entity.type
_entity.pdbx_description
1 polymer ?
#
loop_
_entity_poly.entity_id
_entity_poly.type
_entity_poly.pdbx_seq_one_letter_code
_entity_poly.pdbx_strand_id
1 'polypeptide(L)'
;MSSLQDRISRVIRQDVKSMHAYAIQPSAGLIKLDAMENPFRLPEALQRELGERLGRVAINRYPAGCVADVITALSGYVKLPAGCKLMLGNGSDELISLLALACDVPGASILAPLPGFVMYEMSAKLQGLKFVGVPTTAAFELDEIGRAHV
;
A
#
# COMPACT_ATOMS: atom_id res chain seq x y z
N MET A 1 0.41 -41.60 2.18
CA MET A 1 1.04 -40.28 2.08
C MET A 1 -0.04 -39.25 1.88
N SER A 2 -0.07 -38.14 2.66
CA SER A 2 -1.04 -37.06 2.44
C SER A 2 -0.79 -36.38 1.07
N SER A 3 -1.87 -36.04 0.36
CA SER A 3 -1.76 -35.35 -0.92
C SER A 3 -1.08 -33.99 -0.76
N LEU A 4 -0.54 -33.42 -1.86
CA LEU A 4 0.01 -32.05 -1.82
C LEU A 4 -1.05 -31.06 -1.34
N GLN A 5 -2.29 -31.23 -1.77
CA GLN A 5 -3.42 -30.37 -1.38
C GLN A 5 -3.71 -30.46 0.13
N ASP A 6 -3.64 -31.65 0.74
CA ASP A 6 -3.79 -31.80 2.19
C ASP A 6 -2.68 -31.07 2.96
N ARG A 7 -1.45 -31.12 2.45
CA ARG A 7 -0.31 -30.42 3.04
C ARG A 7 -0.48 -28.91 2.95
N ILE A 8 -0.88 -28.39 1.80
CA ILE A 8 -1.15 -26.95 1.59
C ILE A 8 -2.25 -26.50 2.55
N SER A 9 -3.32 -27.27 2.69
CA SER A 9 -4.45 -26.91 3.55
C SER A 9 -4.14 -26.88 5.04
N ARG A 10 -3.04 -27.50 5.47
CA ARG A 10 -2.58 -27.47 6.87
C ARG A 10 -1.72 -26.27 7.21
N VAL A 11 -1.04 -25.67 6.23
CA VAL A 11 -0.06 -24.60 6.47
C VAL A 11 -0.51 -23.24 5.95
N ILE A 12 -1.47 -23.20 5.01
CA ILE A 12 -2.01 -21.95 4.47
C ILE A 12 -3.43 -21.75 5.00
N ARG A 13 -3.67 -20.59 5.60
CA ARG A 13 -4.99 -20.18 6.10
C ARG A 13 -6.04 -20.23 4.99
N GLN A 14 -7.24 -20.69 5.30
CA GLN A 14 -8.31 -20.89 4.33
C GLN A 14 -8.82 -19.55 3.75
N ASP A 15 -8.92 -18.51 4.57
CA ASP A 15 -9.28 -17.16 4.14
C ASP A 15 -8.27 -16.58 3.13
N VAL A 16 -6.97 -16.82 3.36
CA VAL A 16 -5.91 -16.42 2.41
C VAL A 16 -6.00 -17.21 1.10
N LYS A 17 -6.31 -18.50 1.17
CA LYS A 17 -6.50 -19.35 -0.03
C LYS A 17 -7.68 -18.89 -0.88
N SER A 18 -8.70 -18.30 -0.28
CA SER A 18 -9.88 -17.78 -0.99
C SER A 18 -9.68 -16.39 -1.58
N MET A 19 -8.57 -15.71 -1.26
CA MET A 19 -8.27 -14.40 -1.83
C MET A 19 -7.90 -14.52 -3.30
N HIS A 20 -8.29 -13.49 -4.07
CA HIS A 20 -7.86 -13.35 -5.45
C HIS A 20 -6.73 -12.33 -5.53
N ALA A 21 -5.77 -12.57 -6.41
CA ALA A 21 -4.72 -11.60 -6.68
C ALA A 21 -5.35 -10.31 -7.24
N TYR A 22 -4.83 -9.17 -6.80
CA TYR A 22 -5.18 -7.90 -7.42
C TYR A 22 -4.78 -7.92 -8.90
N ALA A 23 -5.74 -7.74 -9.79
CA ALA A 23 -5.52 -7.70 -11.22
C ALA A 23 -5.75 -6.28 -11.75
N ILE A 24 -4.70 -5.71 -12.34
CA ILE A 24 -4.81 -4.42 -13.05
C ILE A 24 -5.65 -4.66 -14.31
N GLN A 25 -6.72 -3.90 -14.47
CA GLN A 25 -7.58 -4.00 -15.63
C GLN A 25 -6.88 -3.53 -16.91
N PRO A 26 -7.04 -4.23 -18.05
CA PRO A 26 -6.53 -3.75 -19.32
C PRO A 26 -7.15 -2.39 -19.67
N SER A 27 -6.31 -1.39 -19.93
CA SER A 27 -6.76 -0.02 -20.23
C SER A 27 -6.38 0.43 -21.65
N ALA A 28 -6.00 -0.49 -22.55
CA ALA A 28 -5.66 -0.15 -23.91
C ALA A 28 -6.85 0.52 -24.62
N GLY A 29 -6.65 1.74 -25.13
CA GLY A 29 -7.68 2.55 -25.78
C GLY A 29 -8.68 3.23 -24.85
N LEU A 30 -8.50 3.13 -23.53
CA LEU A 30 -9.32 3.77 -22.52
C LEU A 30 -8.55 4.89 -21.79
N ILE A 31 -9.29 5.82 -21.19
CA ILE A 31 -8.71 6.78 -20.23
C ILE A 31 -8.56 6.06 -18.90
N LYS A 32 -7.31 5.86 -18.46
CA LYS A 32 -7.01 5.12 -17.21
C LYS A 32 -7.18 6.03 -16.00
N LEU A 33 -8.17 5.72 -15.15
CA LEU A 33 -8.50 6.48 -13.93
C LEU A 33 -8.58 5.58 -12.68
N ASP A 34 -8.21 4.31 -12.80
CA ASP A 34 -8.43 3.27 -11.78
C ASP A 34 -7.28 3.10 -10.78
N ALA A 35 -6.07 3.58 -11.10
CA ALA A 35 -4.88 3.31 -10.29
C ALA A 35 -4.12 4.57 -9.84
N MET A 36 -4.71 5.76 -9.99
CA MET A 36 -4.12 7.06 -9.61
C MET A 36 -2.70 7.29 -10.19
N GLU A 37 -2.44 6.72 -11.38
CA GLU A 37 -1.15 6.87 -12.04
C GLU A 37 -0.98 8.29 -12.59
N ASN A 38 0.24 8.83 -12.52
CA ASN A 38 0.56 10.09 -13.16
C ASN A 38 0.64 9.89 -14.69
N PRO A 39 -0.23 10.52 -15.50
CA PRO A 39 -0.22 10.36 -16.95
C PRO A 39 0.95 11.07 -17.63
N PHE A 40 1.62 11.97 -16.95
CA PHE A 40 2.72 12.75 -17.50
C PHE A 40 4.06 12.02 -17.34
N ARG A 41 4.82 11.94 -18.44
CA ARG A 41 6.19 11.43 -18.40
C ARG A 41 7.14 12.51 -17.88
N LEU A 42 8.23 12.08 -17.29
CA LEU A 42 9.33 12.99 -16.96
C LEU A 42 9.84 13.66 -18.24
N PRO A 43 10.24 14.94 -18.19
CA PRO A 43 10.97 15.59 -19.29
C PRO A 43 12.21 14.78 -19.69
N GLU A 44 12.56 14.77 -20.99
CA GLU A 44 13.68 13.94 -21.50
C GLU A 44 15.02 14.19 -20.79
N ALA A 45 15.29 15.44 -20.42
CA ALA A 45 16.52 15.78 -19.68
C ALA A 45 16.56 15.05 -18.33
N LEU A 46 15.45 15.04 -17.61
CA LEU A 46 15.34 14.32 -16.33
C LEU A 46 15.36 12.80 -16.50
N GLN A 47 14.79 12.28 -17.59
CA GLN A 47 14.88 10.84 -17.88
C GLN A 47 16.32 10.39 -18.08
N ARG A 48 17.11 11.18 -18.83
CA ARG A 48 18.55 10.90 -19.05
C ARG A 48 19.34 10.98 -17.74
N GLU A 49 19.15 12.05 -16.98
CA GLU A 49 19.82 12.22 -15.68
C GLU A 49 19.49 11.06 -14.71
N LEU A 50 18.23 10.68 -14.63
CA LEU A 50 17.79 9.55 -13.81
C LEU A 50 18.47 8.26 -14.27
N GLY A 51 18.50 7.99 -15.58
CA GLY A 51 19.15 6.80 -16.14
C GLY A 51 20.65 6.75 -15.81
N GLU A 52 21.37 7.88 -15.93
CA GLU A 52 22.79 7.96 -15.56
C GLU A 52 23.02 7.72 -14.06
N ARG A 53 22.16 8.29 -13.20
CA ARG A 53 22.26 8.09 -11.73
C ARG A 53 21.97 6.65 -11.36
N LEU A 54 20.91 6.06 -11.92
CA LEU A 54 20.55 4.64 -11.69
C LEU A 54 21.64 3.69 -12.15
N GLY A 55 22.29 3.97 -13.30
CA GLY A 55 23.40 3.17 -13.80
C GLY A 55 24.65 3.15 -12.90
N ARG A 56 24.75 4.09 -11.98
CA ARG A 56 25.85 4.16 -10.97
C ARG A 56 25.49 3.51 -9.63
N VAL A 57 24.22 3.09 -9.44
CA VAL A 57 23.80 2.47 -8.19
C VAL A 57 24.35 1.05 -8.10
N ALA A 58 25.00 0.74 -6.99
CA ALA A 58 25.49 -0.60 -6.70
C ALA A 58 24.32 -1.52 -6.26
N ILE A 59 23.50 -1.95 -7.23
CA ILE A 59 22.28 -2.76 -6.99
C ILE A 59 22.56 -4.11 -6.31
N ASN A 60 23.81 -4.54 -6.30
CA ASN A 60 24.29 -5.76 -5.62
C ASN A 60 24.71 -5.52 -4.17
N ARG A 61 24.47 -4.33 -3.63
CA ARG A 61 24.81 -3.94 -2.25
C ARG A 61 23.57 -3.47 -1.50
N TYR A 62 23.59 -3.61 -0.19
CA TYR A 62 22.59 -2.96 0.65
C TYR A 62 22.72 -1.44 0.54
N PRO A 63 21.61 -0.68 0.56
CA PRO A 63 21.60 0.78 0.41
C PRO A 63 22.13 1.46 1.69
N ALA A 64 23.41 1.29 1.98
CA ALA A 64 24.04 1.90 3.16
C ALA A 64 24.12 3.43 2.98
N GLY A 65 23.46 4.19 3.85
CA GLY A 65 23.58 5.65 3.96
C GLY A 65 22.67 6.47 3.05
N CYS A 66 22.26 5.97 1.86
CA CYS A 66 21.45 6.74 0.90
C CYS A 66 20.05 7.09 1.41
N VAL A 67 19.51 6.33 2.34
CA VAL A 67 18.16 6.53 2.87
C VAL A 67 18.07 7.83 3.67
N ALA A 68 19.13 8.21 4.38
CA ALA A 68 19.16 9.45 5.17
C ALA A 68 19.00 10.71 4.31
N ASP A 69 19.63 10.75 3.14
CA ASP A 69 19.54 11.89 2.21
C ASP A 69 18.12 12.00 1.65
N VAL A 70 17.49 10.88 1.31
CA VAL A 70 16.10 10.84 0.83
C VAL A 70 15.14 11.32 1.94
N ILE A 71 15.32 10.83 3.16
CA ILE A 71 14.50 11.27 4.31
C ILE A 71 14.65 12.78 4.53
N THR A 72 15.88 13.30 4.47
CA THR A 72 16.15 14.73 4.64
C THR A 72 15.46 15.57 3.56
N ALA A 73 15.60 15.18 2.29
CA ALA A 73 14.99 15.86 1.17
C ALA A 73 13.45 15.82 1.23
N LEU A 74 12.88 14.66 1.52
CA LEU A 74 11.43 14.51 1.67
C LEU A 74 10.87 15.25 2.88
N SER A 75 11.59 15.24 4.02
CA SER A 75 11.18 15.99 5.21
C SER A 75 11.06 17.50 4.93
N GLY A 76 12.02 18.03 4.16
CA GLY A 76 11.94 19.43 3.70
C GLY A 76 10.80 19.68 2.72
N TYR A 77 10.59 18.77 1.76
CA TYR A 77 9.53 18.88 0.77
C TYR A 77 8.12 18.86 1.38
N VAL A 78 7.86 17.93 2.30
CA VAL A 78 6.55 17.80 2.97
C VAL A 78 6.39 18.75 4.16
N LYS A 79 7.41 19.54 4.46
CA LYS A 79 7.44 20.44 5.64
C LYS A 79 7.11 19.66 6.92
N LEU A 80 7.86 18.60 7.17
CA LEU A 80 7.60 17.69 8.27
C LEU A 80 7.55 18.44 9.62
N PRO A 81 6.49 18.29 10.42
CA PRO A 81 6.40 18.94 11.70
C PRO A 81 7.51 18.52 12.69
N ALA A 82 7.91 19.41 13.58
CA ALA A 82 8.91 19.11 14.60
C ALA A 82 8.46 17.92 15.46
N GLY A 83 9.39 17.02 15.75
CA GLY A 83 9.13 15.81 16.52
C GLY A 83 8.58 14.63 15.73
N CYS A 84 8.18 14.84 14.47
CA CYS A 84 7.77 13.74 13.57
C CYS A 84 8.97 13.13 12.84
N LYS A 85 8.80 11.89 12.36
CA LYS A 85 9.77 11.18 11.55
C LYS A 85 9.09 10.59 10.32
N LEU A 86 9.85 10.38 9.25
CA LEU A 86 9.39 9.69 8.05
C LEU A 86 9.78 8.21 8.09
N MET A 87 8.85 7.37 7.68
CA MET A 87 9.10 5.97 7.35
C MET A 87 8.91 5.80 5.84
N LEU A 88 9.86 5.13 5.21
CA LEU A 88 9.82 4.83 3.76
C LEU A 88 9.48 3.37 3.54
N GLY A 89 8.81 3.07 2.44
CA GLY A 89 8.48 1.72 2.01
C GLY A 89 8.38 1.63 0.48
N ASN A 90 8.19 0.43 -0.03
CA ASN A 90 7.94 0.16 -1.45
C ASN A 90 6.49 0.51 -1.81
N GLY A 91 6.19 1.81 -1.82
CA GLY A 91 4.85 2.33 -2.04
C GLY A 91 3.97 2.25 -0.79
N SER A 92 2.72 2.72 -0.96
CA SER A 92 1.72 2.74 0.11
C SER A 92 1.32 1.36 0.60
N ASP A 93 1.34 0.36 -0.26
CA ASP A 93 0.88 -1.00 0.07
C ASP A 93 1.73 -1.66 1.15
N GLU A 94 3.05 -1.50 1.06
CA GLU A 94 3.96 -1.97 2.11
C GLU A 94 3.73 -1.22 3.42
N LEU A 95 3.57 0.11 3.36
CA LEU A 95 3.33 0.93 4.56
C LEU A 95 1.99 0.60 5.23
N ILE A 96 0.93 0.37 4.46
CA ILE A 96 -0.37 -0.07 4.97
C ILE A 96 -0.23 -1.43 5.66
N SER A 97 0.48 -2.37 5.04
CA SER A 97 0.72 -3.70 5.60
C SER A 97 1.55 -3.64 6.88
N LEU A 98 2.59 -2.79 6.94
CA LEU A 98 3.40 -2.58 8.14
C LEU A 98 2.59 -1.93 9.28
N LEU A 99 1.70 -0.98 8.97
CA LEU A 99 0.79 -0.40 9.96
C LEU A 99 -0.20 -1.43 10.48
N ALA A 100 -0.79 -2.25 9.58
CA ALA A 100 -1.67 -3.33 9.98
C ALA A 100 -0.98 -4.31 10.94
N LEU A 101 0.26 -4.71 10.60
CA LEU A 101 1.07 -5.60 11.43
C LEU A 101 1.42 -4.96 12.79
N ALA A 102 1.79 -3.68 12.80
CA ALA A 102 2.20 -3.00 14.03
C ALA A 102 1.02 -2.75 14.99
N CYS A 103 -0.19 -2.63 14.46
CA CYS A 103 -1.42 -2.37 15.23
C CYS A 103 -2.24 -3.64 15.49
N ASP A 104 -1.70 -4.82 15.18
CA ASP A 104 -2.37 -6.11 15.40
C ASP A 104 -2.34 -6.49 16.88
N VAL A 105 -3.32 -5.98 17.61
CA VAL A 105 -3.61 -6.35 19.00
C VAL A 105 -4.96 -7.05 19.08
N PRO A 106 -5.23 -7.85 20.13
CA PRO A 106 -6.52 -8.56 20.27
C PRO A 106 -7.73 -7.64 20.13
N GLY A 107 -8.58 -7.91 19.14
CA GLY A 107 -9.77 -7.10 18.85
C GLY A 107 -9.54 -5.91 17.92
N ALA A 108 -8.31 -5.69 17.42
CA ALA A 108 -8.04 -4.62 16.47
C ALA A 108 -8.81 -4.82 15.14
N SER A 109 -9.12 -3.69 14.52
CA SER A 109 -9.78 -3.65 13.22
C SER A 109 -9.24 -2.53 12.35
N ILE A 110 -9.33 -2.71 11.04
CA ILE A 110 -9.07 -1.64 10.07
C ILE A 110 -10.40 -1.09 9.60
N LEU A 111 -10.58 0.21 9.76
CA LEU A 111 -11.75 0.95 9.28
C LEU A 111 -11.36 1.73 8.03
N ALA A 112 -12.16 1.64 6.96
CA ALA A 112 -11.95 2.43 5.75
C ALA A 112 -13.27 2.75 5.04
N PRO A 113 -13.36 3.88 4.28
CA PRO A 113 -14.53 4.19 3.49
C PRO A 113 -14.71 3.22 2.31
N LEU A 114 -15.96 2.98 1.93
CA LEU A 114 -16.34 2.23 0.74
C LEU A 114 -17.23 3.10 -0.19
N PRO A 115 -16.96 3.11 -1.51
CA PRO A 115 -15.83 2.47 -2.18
C PRO A 115 -14.50 3.11 -1.80
N GLY A 116 -13.43 2.32 -1.71
CA GLY A 116 -12.12 2.78 -1.28
C GLY A 116 -10.97 1.94 -1.84
N PHE A 117 -9.77 2.21 -1.39
CA PHE A 117 -8.59 1.50 -1.84
C PHE A 117 -8.58 0.06 -1.33
N VAL A 118 -8.54 -0.89 -2.26
CA VAL A 118 -8.69 -2.33 -1.98
C VAL A 118 -7.63 -2.87 -1.02
N MET A 119 -6.45 -2.25 -0.95
CA MET A 119 -5.35 -2.72 -0.10
C MET A 119 -5.63 -2.59 1.40
N TYR A 120 -6.55 -1.72 1.83
CA TYR A 120 -6.97 -1.67 3.23
C TYR A 120 -7.62 -2.98 3.67
N GLU A 121 -8.58 -3.47 2.89
CA GLU A 121 -9.23 -4.75 3.15
C GLU A 121 -8.28 -5.94 2.98
N MET A 122 -7.46 -5.93 1.91
CA MET A 122 -6.50 -6.99 1.65
C MET A 122 -5.46 -7.09 2.77
N SER A 123 -4.90 -5.98 3.22
CA SER A 123 -3.93 -5.96 4.32
C SER A 123 -4.55 -6.42 5.63
N ALA A 124 -5.79 -6.00 5.94
CA ALA A 124 -6.52 -6.49 7.10
C ALA A 124 -6.65 -8.02 7.07
N LYS A 125 -7.14 -8.58 5.98
CA LYS A 125 -7.32 -10.03 5.80
C LYS A 125 -5.99 -10.78 5.92
N LEU A 126 -4.93 -10.29 5.29
CA LEU A 126 -3.61 -10.93 5.34
C LEU A 126 -3.06 -10.99 6.77
N GLN A 127 -3.24 -9.93 7.54
CA GLN A 127 -2.83 -9.89 8.96
C GLN A 127 -3.82 -10.61 9.91
N GLY A 128 -5.01 -10.99 9.43
CA GLY A 128 -6.03 -11.61 10.26
C GLY A 128 -6.86 -10.62 11.08
N LEU A 129 -6.77 -9.34 10.75
CA LEU A 129 -7.55 -8.27 11.35
C LEU A 129 -8.97 -8.22 10.79
N LYS A 130 -9.90 -7.75 11.61
CA LYS A 130 -11.25 -7.42 11.15
C LYS A 130 -11.18 -6.19 10.24
N PHE A 131 -11.81 -6.26 9.06
CA PHE A 131 -12.04 -5.10 8.22
C PHE A 131 -13.46 -4.57 8.42
N VAL A 132 -13.59 -3.26 8.58
CA VAL A 132 -14.87 -2.57 8.71
C VAL A 132 -14.97 -1.52 7.62
N GLY A 133 -15.76 -1.80 6.60
CA GLY A 133 -16.04 -0.86 5.51
C GLY A 133 -17.19 0.08 5.89
N VAL A 134 -16.96 1.40 5.80
CA VAL A 134 -17.98 2.43 6.04
C VAL A 134 -18.47 2.96 4.71
N PRO A 135 -19.74 2.73 4.33
CA PRO A 135 -20.27 3.28 3.10
C PRO A 135 -20.18 4.81 3.07
N THR A 136 -19.80 5.37 1.92
CA THR A 136 -19.94 6.81 1.67
C THR A 136 -21.35 7.14 1.22
N THR A 137 -21.73 8.42 1.29
CA THR A 137 -22.97 8.93 0.72
C THR A 137 -22.97 8.83 -0.81
N ALA A 138 -24.11 9.09 -1.45
CA ALA A 138 -24.18 9.16 -2.92
C ALA A 138 -23.28 10.25 -3.54
N ALA A 139 -22.87 11.25 -2.75
CA ALA A 139 -21.91 12.28 -3.13
C ALA A 139 -20.45 11.90 -2.80
N PHE A 140 -20.18 10.65 -2.40
CA PHE A 140 -18.88 10.15 -1.95
C PHE A 140 -18.32 10.86 -0.70
N GLU A 141 -19.19 11.45 0.10
CA GLU A 141 -18.83 12.05 1.38
C GLU A 141 -18.91 11.02 2.51
N LEU A 142 -18.14 11.20 3.55
CA LEU A 142 -18.23 10.38 4.75
C LEU A 142 -19.42 10.84 5.61
N ASP A 143 -20.30 9.90 5.94
CA ASP A 143 -21.34 10.14 6.93
C ASP A 143 -20.71 10.18 8.33
N GLU A 144 -20.61 11.37 8.91
CA GLU A 144 -20.00 11.58 10.24
C GLU A 144 -20.81 10.93 11.36
N ILE A 145 -22.12 10.77 11.19
CA ILE A 145 -23.02 10.14 12.18
C ILE A 145 -22.77 8.62 12.21
N GLY A 146 -22.55 7.99 11.07
CA GLY A 146 -22.26 6.55 10.97
C GLY A 146 -20.95 6.13 11.65
N ARG A 147 -19.97 7.04 11.81
CA ARG A 147 -18.67 6.76 12.46
C ARG A 147 -18.76 6.60 13.98
N ALA A 148 -19.78 7.16 14.62
CA ALA A 148 -19.91 7.10 16.08
C ALA A 148 -20.41 5.75 16.61
N HIS A 149 -20.79 4.82 15.73
CA HIS A 149 -21.42 3.55 16.08
C HIS A 149 -20.66 2.30 15.58
N VAL A 150 -19.40 2.44 15.15
CA VAL A 150 -18.58 1.32 14.64
C VAL A 150 -17.48 0.95 15.65
#